data_d4ae56323460eeebad08dd2cfcac255f
#
_entry.id   d4ae56323460eeebad08dd2cfcac255f
#
_cell.length_a   1.000
_cell.length_b   1.000
_cell.length_c   1.000
_cell.angle_alpha   90.00
_cell.angle_beta   90.00
_cell.angle_gamma   90.00
#
_symmetry.space_group_name_H-M   'P 1'
#
loop_
_entity.id
_entity.type
_entity.pdbx_description
1 polymer ?
#
loop_
_entity_poly.entity_id
_entity_poly.type
_entity_poly.pdbx_seq_one_letter_code
_entity_poly.pdbx_strand_id
1 'polypeptide(L)'
;MTRVTGIVIAAAALLMAANVAYADVTMNSVRVAGTDTVALAKFYQSAFGMHEVNRIDVPGGPEIFVNFGATVDAAKANKGLPIVLMHRDSDSVKDPIAHVILNVTDMTATVAAIKAAGGTMDGEPRPFRNTGIVIGIATDPAGNRIELIQRAAASSR
;
A
#
# COMPACT_ATOMS: atom_id res chain seq x y z
N MET A 1 7.60 62.53 54.06
CA MET A 1 7.14 61.13 53.93
C MET A 1 6.55 60.96 52.56
N THR A 2 7.35 60.51 51.61
CA THR A 2 6.93 60.37 50.21
C THR A 2 6.86 58.91 49.90
N ARG A 3 5.67 58.39 49.66
CA ARG A 3 5.47 57.00 49.27
C ARG A 3 5.64 56.87 47.75
N VAL A 4 6.64 56.12 47.34
CA VAL A 4 6.87 55.70 45.92
C VAL A 4 6.07 54.45 45.67
N THR A 5 5.03 54.57 44.87
CA THR A 5 4.20 53.41 44.42
C THR A 5 4.89 52.81 43.20
N GLY A 6 5.47 51.62 43.39
CA GLY A 6 6.06 50.87 42.31
C GLY A 6 4.97 50.19 41.44
N ILE A 7 4.96 50.52 40.16
CA ILE A 7 4.12 49.87 39.16
C ILE A 7 4.87 48.63 38.68
N VAL A 8 4.32 47.43 38.98
CA VAL A 8 4.80 46.16 38.43
C VAL A 8 4.09 45.94 37.10
N ILE A 9 4.82 46.09 35.99
CA ILE A 9 4.33 45.76 34.67
C ILE A 9 4.58 44.23 34.46
N ALA A 10 3.51 43.44 34.56
CA ALA A 10 3.54 42.04 34.19
C ALA A 10 3.49 41.92 32.67
N ALA A 11 4.63 41.59 32.04
CA ALA A 11 4.68 41.27 30.63
C ALA A 11 4.13 39.83 30.43
N ALA A 12 2.88 39.73 29.99
CA ALA A 12 2.29 38.49 29.55
C ALA A 12 2.87 38.16 28.16
N ALA A 13 3.83 37.24 28.12
CA ALA A 13 4.32 36.66 26.85
C ALA A 13 3.23 35.76 26.28
N LEU A 14 2.51 36.24 25.27
CA LEU A 14 1.58 35.45 24.48
C LEU A 14 2.42 34.49 23.60
N LEU A 15 2.60 33.24 24.02
CA LEU A 15 3.08 32.18 23.15
C LEU A 15 1.98 31.91 22.13
N MET A 16 2.07 32.52 20.95
CA MET A 16 1.34 32.07 19.79
C MET A 16 1.94 30.72 19.35
N ALA A 17 1.30 29.62 19.76
CA ALA A 17 1.51 28.33 19.15
C ALA A 17 1.10 28.47 17.68
N ALA A 18 2.08 28.62 16.79
CA ALA A 18 1.85 28.50 15.37
C ALA A 18 1.34 27.08 15.13
N ASN A 19 0.04 26.91 14.93
CA ASN A 19 -0.50 25.69 14.36
C ASN A 19 0.10 25.56 12.97
N VAL A 20 1.13 24.73 12.83
CA VAL A 20 1.61 24.28 11.53
C VAL A 20 0.47 23.45 10.96
N ALA A 21 -0.34 24.05 10.11
CA ALA A 21 -1.32 23.32 9.32
C ALA A 21 -0.49 22.40 8.40
N TYR A 22 -0.36 21.15 8.78
CA TYR A 22 0.13 20.13 7.84
C TYR A 22 -0.91 20.08 6.71
N ALA A 23 -0.49 20.38 5.49
CA ALA A 23 -1.33 20.13 4.33
C ALA A 23 -1.77 18.66 4.40
N ASP A 24 -3.08 18.40 4.16
CA ASP A 24 -3.61 17.04 4.11
C ASP A 24 -3.01 16.32 2.89
N VAL A 25 -1.79 15.81 3.07
CA VAL A 25 -1.10 15.00 2.08
C VAL A 25 -1.54 13.56 2.28
N THR A 26 -2.15 12.97 1.25
CA THR A 26 -2.57 11.57 1.25
C THR A 26 -1.84 10.81 0.15
N MET A 27 -1.62 9.52 0.35
CA MET A 27 -1.07 8.66 -0.68
C MET A 27 -2.14 8.44 -1.78
N ASN A 28 -1.80 8.71 -3.04
CA ASN A 28 -2.71 8.55 -4.17
C ASN A 28 -2.76 7.11 -4.69
N SER A 29 -1.60 6.49 -4.87
CA SER A 29 -1.46 5.15 -5.44
C SER A 29 -0.07 4.60 -5.17
N VAL A 30 0.10 3.29 -5.37
CA VAL A 30 1.40 2.64 -5.43
C VAL A 30 1.64 2.23 -6.88
N ARG A 31 2.84 2.49 -7.41
CA ARG A 31 3.23 2.08 -8.76
C ARG A 31 4.10 0.83 -8.70
N VAL A 32 3.76 -0.13 -9.55
CA VAL A 32 4.49 -1.39 -9.75
C VAL A 32 4.77 -1.52 -11.24
N ALA A 33 5.99 -1.85 -11.61
CA ALA A 33 6.38 -1.88 -13.01
C ALA A 33 6.70 -3.30 -13.50
N GLY A 34 6.44 -3.54 -14.78
CA GLY A 34 6.78 -4.78 -15.48
C GLY A 34 6.87 -4.55 -16.98
N THR A 35 7.51 -5.45 -17.71
CA THR A 35 7.64 -5.37 -19.17
C THR A 35 6.30 -5.59 -19.88
N ASP A 36 5.40 -6.39 -19.28
CA ASP A 36 4.04 -6.67 -19.78
C ASP A 36 3.01 -6.28 -18.71
N THR A 37 2.50 -5.06 -18.81
CA THR A 37 1.51 -4.52 -17.86
C THR A 37 0.17 -5.25 -17.92
N VAL A 38 -0.20 -5.84 -19.08
CA VAL A 38 -1.45 -6.59 -19.23
C VAL A 38 -1.35 -7.93 -18.51
N ALA A 39 -0.24 -8.65 -18.67
CA ALA A 39 0.01 -9.89 -17.95
C ALA A 39 0.10 -9.62 -16.43
N LEU A 40 0.76 -8.54 -16.04
CA LEU A 40 0.87 -8.13 -14.63
C LEU A 40 -0.51 -7.80 -14.05
N ALA A 41 -1.40 -7.11 -14.78
CA ALA A 41 -2.77 -6.86 -14.34
C ALA A 41 -3.56 -8.16 -14.13
N LYS A 42 -3.43 -9.12 -15.03
CA LYS A 42 -4.07 -10.45 -14.88
C LYS A 42 -3.58 -11.17 -13.62
N PHE A 43 -2.28 -11.06 -13.30
CA PHE A 43 -1.75 -11.60 -12.06
C PHE A 43 -2.45 -11.02 -10.84
N TYR A 44 -2.49 -9.68 -10.69
CA TYR A 44 -3.12 -9.02 -9.53
C TYR A 44 -4.62 -9.32 -9.43
N GLN A 45 -5.32 -9.43 -10.57
CA GLN A 45 -6.73 -9.83 -10.61
C GLN A 45 -6.92 -11.27 -10.14
N SER A 46 -6.11 -12.21 -10.65
CA SER A 46 -6.24 -13.63 -10.34
C SER A 46 -5.77 -14.00 -8.93
N ALA A 47 -4.64 -13.42 -8.48
CA ALA A 47 -4.04 -13.75 -7.19
C ALA A 47 -4.75 -13.07 -6.01
N PHE A 48 -5.24 -11.84 -6.20
CA PHE A 48 -5.74 -11.00 -5.10
C PHE A 48 -7.19 -10.53 -5.27
N GLY A 49 -7.89 -10.97 -6.34
CA GLY A 49 -9.28 -10.57 -6.60
C GLY A 49 -9.45 -9.07 -6.86
N MET A 50 -8.39 -8.40 -7.31
CA MET A 50 -8.48 -7.01 -7.71
C MET A 50 -9.22 -6.86 -9.03
N HIS A 51 -9.76 -5.68 -9.30
CA HIS A 51 -10.41 -5.36 -10.57
C HIS A 51 -9.71 -4.20 -11.25
N GLU A 52 -9.60 -4.25 -12.59
CA GLU A 52 -9.20 -3.09 -13.39
C GLU A 52 -10.26 -2.00 -13.26
N VAL A 53 -9.85 -0.83 -12.77
CA VAL A 53 -10.75 0.30 -12.51
C VAL A 53 -10.53 1.46 -13.46
N ASN A 54 -9.33 1.51 -14.08
CA ASN A 54 -8.98 2.50 -15.11
C ASN A 54 -7.82 1.99 -15.96
N ARG A 55 -7.68 2.57 -17.16
CA ARG A 55 -6.57 2.32 -18.08
C ARG A 55 -6.23 3.62 -18.82
N ILE A 56 -4.93 3.87 -18.99
CA ILE A 56 -4.42 5.02 -19.74
C ILE A 56 -3.38 4.49 -20.72
N ASP A 57 -3.61 4.71 -22.01
CA ASP A 57 -2.67 4.34 -23.05
C ASP A 57 -1.53 5.37 -23.09
N VAL A 58 -0.31 4.90 -22.90
CA VAL A 58 0.92 5.71 -22.96
C VAL A 58 1.96 5.01 -23.83
N PRO A 59 2.97 5.76 -24.35
CA PRO A 59 4.09 5.13 -25.04
C PRO A 59 4.78 4.07 -24.17
N GLY A 60 5.05 2.91 -24.76
CA GLY A 60 5.65 1.77 -24.05
C GLY A 60 4.64 0.74 -23.53
N GLY A 61 3.36 1.08 -23.44
CA GLY A 61 2.28 0.18 -23.00
C GLY A 61 1.32 0.85 -22.03
N PRO A 62 0.13 0.28 -21.81
CA PRO A 62 -0.89 0.92 -20.98
C PRO A 62 -0.48 0.98 -19.51
N GLU A 63 -0.78 2.09 -18.85
CA GLU A 63 -0.89 2.14 -17.38
C GLU A 63 -2.25 1.58 -16.98
N ILE A 64 -2.26 0.53 -16.14
CA ILE A 64 -3.48 -0.16 -15.71
C ILE A 64 -3.66 0.03 -14.21
N PHE A 65 -4.80 0.56 -13.80
CA PHE A 65 -5.16 0.79 -12.41
C PHE A 65 -6.00 -0.38 -11.91
N VAL A 66 -5.55 -1.05 -10.86
CA VAL A 66 -6.31 -2.13 -10.21
C VAL A 66 -6.60 -1.76 -8.76
N ASN A 67 -7.79 -2.14 -8.29
CA ASN A 67 -8.23 -1.87 -6.92
C ASN A 67 -9.09 -3.01 -6.38
N PHE A 68 -9.30 -3.04 -5.07
CA PHE A 68 -10.10 -4.05 -4.39
C PHE A 68 -11.60 -3.72 -4.43
N GLY A 69 -12.43 -4.74 -4.59
CA GLY A 69 -13.89 -4.65 -4.54
C GLY A 69 -14.52 -5.98 -4.90
N ALA A 70 -15.75 -6.23 -4.46
CA ALA A 70 -16.48 -7.44 -4.83
C ALA A 70 -16.89 -7.46 -6.32
N THR A 71 -16.97 -6.29 -6.93
CA THR A 71 -17.27 -6.09 -8.35
C THR A 71 -16.42 -4.94 -8.89
N VAL A 72 -16.37 -4.76 -10.22
CA VAL A 72 -15.68 -3.61 -10.85
C VAL A 72 -16.22 -2.27 -10.32
N ASP A 73 -17.53 -2.13 -10.16
CA ASP A 73 -18.14 -0.89 -9.65
C ASP A 73 -17.77 -0.65 -8.17
N ALA A 74 -17.75 -1.69 -7.34
CA ALA A 74 -17.30 -1.59 -5.97
C ALA A 74 -15.81 -1.23 -5.90
N ALA A 75 -14.96 -1.78 -6.78
CA ALA A 75 -13.55 -1.45 -6.85
C ALA A 75 -13.31 0.01 -7.30
N LYS A 76 -14.11 0.53 -8.26
CA LYS A 76 -14.08 1.94 -8.66
C LYS A 76 -14.52 2.89 -7.54
N ALA A 77 -15.48 2.49 -6.73
CA ALA A 77 -15.98 3.27 -5.59
C ALA A 77 -15.04 3.22 -4.37
N ASN A 78 -14.13 2.24 -4.32
CA ASN A 78 -13.21 2.08 -3.21
C ASN A 78 -12.23 3.26 -3.10
N LYS A 79 -12.24 3.92 -1.95
CA LYS A 79 -11.36 5.07 -1.63
C LYS A 79 -9.96 4.65 -1.13
N GLY A 80 -9.71 3.34 -1.02
CA GLY A 80 -8.36 2.83 -0.73
C GLY A 80 -7.39 3.10 -1.88
N LEU A 81 -6.11 2.85 -1.62
CA LEU A 81 -5.06 3.11 -2.60
C LEU A 81 -5.09 2.07 -3.73
N PRO A 82 -5.25 2.49 -4.99
CA PRO A 82 -5.07 1.59 -6.13
C PRO A 82 -3.59 1.25 -6.33
N ILE A 83 -3.34 0.11 -6.96
CA ILE A 83 -2.05 -0.20 -7.56
C ILE A 83 -2.10 0.23 -9.01
N VAL A 84 -1.08 0.96 -9.46
CA VAL A 84 -0.90 1.36 -10.86
C VAL A 84 0.21 0.50 -11.46
N LEU A 85 -0.14 -0.28 -12.46
CA LEU A 85 0.79 -1.14 -13.19
C LEU A 85 1.30 -0.36 -14.39
N MET A 86 2.61 -0.16 -14.48
CA MET A 86 3.23 0.66 -15.51
C MET A 86 4.34 -0.12 -16.24
N HIS A 87 4.63 0.30 -17.47
CA HIS A 87 5.70 -0.30 -18.25
C HIS A 87 7.08 0.05 -17.71
N ARG A 88 8.01 -0.90 -17.78
CA ARG A 88 9.45 -0.72 -17.68
C ARG A 88 10.16 -1.55 -18.74
N ASP A 89 11.34 -1.13 -19.16
CA ASP A 89 12.08 -1.75 -20.28
C ASP A 89 12.65 -3.14 -19.96
N SER A 90 12.84 -3.46 -18.68
CA SER A 90 13.45 -4.73 -18.26
C SER A 90 13.00 -5.15 -16.86
N ASP A 91 12.62 -6.42 -16.70
CA ASP A 91 12.29 -7.02 -15.39
C ASP A 91 13.55 -7.41 -14.58
N SER A 92 14.74 -7.23 -15.15
CA SER A 92 16.00 -7.33 -14.40
C SER A 92 16.27 -6.10 -13.51
N VAL A 93 15.65 -4.97 -13.81
CA VAL A 93 15.74 -3.75 -12.98
C VAL A 93 14.74 -3.87 -11.83
N LYS A 94 15.24 -3.85 -10.60
CA LYS A 94 14.40 -3.89 -9.40
C LYS A 94 13.91 -2.50 -9.07
N ASP A 95 12.62 -2.41 -8.73
CA ASP A 95 12.05 -1.15 -8.29
C ASP A 95 12.71 -0.65 -7.00
N PRO A 96 12.85 0.67 -6.81
CA PRO A 96 13.36 1.25 -5.57
C PRO A 96 12.42 1.02 -4.38
N ILE A 97 11.13 0.72 -4.62
CA ILE A 97 10.17 0.33 -3.59
C ILE A 97 10.52 -1.09 -3.13
N ALA A 98 10.81 -1.25 -1.85
CA ALA A 98 11.22 -2.53 -1.29
C ALA A 98 10.17 -3.64 -1.51
N HIS A 99 8.89 -3.34 -1.32
CA HIS A 99 7.76 -4.22 -1.60
C HIS A 99 6.41 -3.52 -1.35
N VAL A 100 5.35 -4.12 -1.89
CA VAL A 100 3.95 -3.78 -1.55
C VAL A 100 3.52 -4.68 -0.40
N ILE A 101 2.84 -4.13 0.59
CA ILE A 101 2.33 -4.90 1.74
C ILE A 101 0.82 -5.08 1.61
N LEU A 102 0.36 -6.34 1.63
CA LEU A 102 -1.05 -6.71 1.53
C LEU A 102 -1.50 -7.46 2.79
N ASN A 103 -2.60 -7.02 3.41
CA ASN A 103 -3.26 -7.80 4.44
C ASN A 103 -4.10 -8.90 3.79
N VAL A 104 -3.95 -10.13 4.26
CA VAL A 104 -4.69 -11.29 3.77
C VAL A 104 -5.43 -11.98 4.93
N THR A 105 -6.58 -12.56 4.64
CA THR A 105 -7.39 -13.27 5.66
C THR A 105 -7.06 -14.76 5.71
N ASP A 106 -6.58 -15.34 4.61
CA ASP A 106 -6.17 -16.74 4.49
C ASP A 106 -4.85 -16.82 3.73
N MET A 107 -3.77 -17.04 4.47
CA MET A 107 -2.42 -17.14 3.90
C MET A 107 -2.29 -18.34 2.96
N THR A 108 -2.86 -19.48 3.32
CA THR A 108 -2.74 -20.72 2.54
C THR A 108 -3.44 -20.59 1.19
N ALA A 109 -4.66 -20.09 1.18
CA ALA A 109 -5.41 -19.85 -0.05
C ALA A 109 -4.73 -18.77 -0.91
N THR A 110 -4.19 -17.70 -0.30
CA THR A 110 -3.48 -16.64 -1.02
C THR A 110 -2.20 -17.17 -1.67
N VAL A 111 -1.41 -17.98 -0.97
CA VAL A 111 -0.21 -18.62 -1.53
C VAL A 111 -0.55 -19.50 -2.73
N ALA A 112 -1.62 -20.30 -2.64
CA ALA A 112 -2.09 -21.13 -3.75
C ALA A 112 -2.50 -20.26 -4.96
N ALA A 113 -3.23 -19.17 -4.74
CA ALA A 113 -3.64 -18.24 -5.79
C ALA A 113 -2.45 -17.54 -6.46
N ILE A 114 -1.46 -17.11 -5.70
CA ILE A 114 -0.23 -16.50 -6.22
C ILE A 114 0.50 -17.49 -7.15
N LYS A 115 0.72 -18.73 -6.70
CA LYS A 115 1.40 -19.77 -7.50
C LYS A 115 0.61 -20.08 -8.78
N ALA A 116 -0.72 -20.21 -8.68
CA ALA A 116 -1.58 -20.47 -9.83
C ALA A 116 -1.58 -19.31 -10.85
N ALA A 117 -1.37 -18.07 -10.37
CA ALA A 117 -1.30 -16.87 -11.22
C ALA A 117 0.12 -16.59 -11.79
N GLY A 118 1.10 -17.49 -11.55
CA GLY A 118 2.45 -17.38 -12.09
C GLY A 118 3.44 -16.62 -11.19
N GLY A 119 3.05 -16.24 -9.98
CA GLY A 119 3.95 -15.69 -8.97
C GLY A 119 4.71 -16.80 -8.22
N THR A 120 5.66 -16.39 -7.40
CA THR A 120 6.48 -17.30 -6.58
C THR A 120 6.50 -16.85 -5.13
N MET A 121 6.90 -17.79 -4.24
CA MET A 121 7.11 -17.49 -2.83
C MET A 121 8.60 -17.53 -2.50
N ASP A 122 9.06 -16.62 -1.65
CA ASP A 122 10.40 -16.61 -1.08
C ASP A 122 10.37 -17.37 0.28
N GLY A 123 10.37 -18.69 0.18
CA GLY A 123 10.19 -19.60 1.30
C GLY A 123 8.73 -19.77 1.75
N GLU A 124 8.54 -20.53 2.83
CA GLU A 124 7.22 -20.74 3.41
C GLU A 124 6.81 -19.57 4.32
N PRO A 125 5.51 -19.22 4.36
CA PRO A 125 5.00 -18.26 5.33
C PRO A 125 5.34 -18.68 6.77
N ARG A 126 5.72 -17.70 7.59
CA ARG A 126 6.20 -17.97 8.96
C ARG A 126 5.58 -17.03 9.98
N PRO A 127 5.41 -17.50 11.23
CA PRO A 127 5.02 -16.62 12.32
C PRO A 127 6.02 -15.47 12.51
N PHE A 128 5.49 -14.27 12.72
CA PHE A 128 6.31 -13.11 13.07
C PHE A 128 6.41 -12.98 14.60
N ARG A 129 7.47 -13.51 15.15
CA ARG A 129 7.69 -13.55 16.61
C ARG A 129 6.47 -14.15 17.35
N ASN A 130 6.16 -13.64 18.54
CA ASN A 130 4.98 -14.05 19.34
C ASN A 130 3.80 -13.08 19.16
N THR A 131 3.60 -12.54 17.95
CA THR A 131 2.58 -11.51 17.69
C THR A 131 1.24 -12.06 17.20
N GLY A 132 1.15 -13.36 16.89
CA GLY A 132 -0.01 -13.96 16.22
C GLY A 132 -0.13 -13.58 14.75
N ILE A 133 0.86 -12.88 14.20
CA ILE A 133 0.92 -12.51 12.77
C ILE A 133 1.71 -13.56 12.02
N VAL A 134 1.22 -13.93 10.82
CA VAL A 134 1.97 -14.74 9.85
C VAL A 134 2.38 -13.83 8.69
N ILE A 135 3.65 -13.92 8.28
CA ILE A 135 4.21 -13.18 7.16
C ILE A 135 4.62 -14.15 6.06
N GLY A 136 4.27 -13.81 4.82
CA GLY A 136 4.78 -14.45 3.61
C GLY A 136 5.43 -13.41 2.70
N ILE A 137 6.48 -13.78 1.98
CA ILE A 137 7.07 -12.95 0.94
C ILE A 137 6.84 -13.63 -0.40
N ALA A 138 6.25 -12.90 -1.32
CA ALA A 138 5.99 -13.33 -2.68
C ALA A 138 6.72 -12.43 -3.69
N THR A 139 6.77 -12.90 -4.92
CA THR A 139 7.28 -12.14 -6.06
C THR A 139 6.27 -12.32 -7.21
N ASP A 140 5.88 -11.20 -7.84
CA ASP A 140 5.02 -11.22 -9.01
C ASP A 140 5.79 -11.68 -10.29
N PRO A 141 5.11 -11.95 -11.41
CA PRO A 141 5.79 -12.40 -12.64
C PRO A 141 6.81 -11.41 -13.21
N ALA A 142 6.76 -10.13 -12.85
CA ALA A 142 7.73 -9.11 -13.26
C ALA A 142 8.90 -8.96 -12.26
N GLY A 143 8.90 -9.70 -11.15
CA GLY A 143 9.97 -9.68 -10.15
C GLY A 143 9.78 -8.68 -9.01
N ASN A 144 8.61 -8.03 -8.89
CA ASN A 144 8.33 -7.12 -7.77
C ASN A 144 7.99 -7.91 -6.51
N ARG A 145 8.52 -7.50 -5.36
CA ARG A 145 8.25 -8.14 -4.07
C ARG A 145 6.90 -7.71 -3.50
N ILE A 146 6.24 -8.67 -2.87
CA ILE A 146 4.96 -8.48 -2.17
C ILE A 146 5.12 -9.10 -0.78
N GLU A 147 4.85 -8.33 0.27
CA GLU A 147 4.72 -8.85 1.63
C GLU A 147 3.26 -9.13 1.93
N LEU A 148 2.97 -10.32 2.43
CA LEU A 148 1.65 -10.76 2.85
C LEU A 148 1.60 -10.78 4.38
N ILE A 149 0.58 -10.17 4.95
CA ILE A 149 0.36 -10.16 6.41
C ILE A 149 -1.01 -10.77 6.71
N GLN A 150 -1.01 -11.90 7.40
CA GLN A 150 -2.22 -12.45 8.01
C GLN A 150 -2.20 -12.20 9.50
N ARG A 151 -3.23 -11.52 10.01
CA ARG A 151 -3.45 -11.33 11.45
C ARG A 151 -4.38 -12.41 11.97
N ALA A 152 -4.24 -12.78 13.24
CA ALA A 152 -5.25 -13.62 13.90
C ALA A 152 -6.63 -12.97 13.75
N ALA A 153 -7.66 -13.78 13.50
CA ALA A 153 -9.03 -13.28 13.49
C ALA A 153 -9.31 -12.58 14.83
N ALA A 154 -9.90 -11.37 14.77
CA ALA A 154 -10.32 -10.69 15.98
C ALA A 154 -11.30 -11.63 16.70
N SER A 155 -10.96 -12.06 17.92
CA SER A 155 -11.89 -12.80 18.77
C SER A 155 -13.11 -11.89 19.01
N SER A 156 -14.26 -12.25 18.46
CA SER A 156 -15.53 -11.60 18.81
C SER A 156 -15.73 -11.84 20.33
N ARG A 157 -15.58 -10.78 21.10
CA ARG A 157 -16.03 -10.76 22.49
C ARG A 157 -17.48 -10.37 22.52
#